data_ac67acce300a0cd41bfa135ef161a022
#
_entry.id   ac67acce300a0cd41bfa135ef161a022
#
_cell.length_a   1.000
_cell.length_b   1.000
_cell.length_c   1.000
_cell.angle_alpha   90.00
_cell.angle_beta   90.00
_cell.angle_gamma   90.00
#
_symmetry.space_group_name_H-M   'P 1'
#
loop_
_entity.id
_entity.type
_entity.pdbx_description
1 polymer ?
#
loop_
_entity_poly.entity_id
_entity_poly.type
_entity_poly.pdbx_seq_one_letter_code
_entity_poly.pdbx_strand_id
1 'polypeptide(L)'
;MIHKAGFVNIIGNPNVGKSTLMNAFVGERLSIITSKAQTTRHRILGIVNGDDFQVILSDTPGIIKPAYEMQKSMMDFVKSAFEDADVLIYMVEIGEKELKDEAFFNKIIHAKIPVLLLLNKIDKSDQEQLEEQIDLWKEKVPNAEIYPISALENFNVKEVFARILELLPESPAYYPKDALTDKPERFFVNETIREKILLNYDKEIPYAVEIETEEFIEDDKIIRIRSVIMVERDTQKGIIIGHKGAALKRVGMQAREDLEKFFGKQIHIEMFVKVNKDWRNSQFQLRRFGYNQK
;
A
#
# COMPACT_ATOMS: atom_id res chain seq x y z
N MET A 1 1.88 -17.81 28.27
CA MET A 1 2.71 -16.71 27.72
C MET A 1 1.85 -15.46 27.65
N ILE A 2 2.42 -14.28 27.86
CA ILE A 2 1.70 -13.02 27.79
C ILE A 2 1.49 -12.70 26.30
N HIS A 3 0.25 -12.45 25.89
CA HIS A 3 -0.06 -12.11 24.51
C HIS A 3 0.29 -10.63 24.22
N LYS A 4 0.94 -10.37 23.08
CA LYS A 4 1.27 -9.04 22.61
C LYS A 4 0.50 -8.71 21.32
N ALA A 5 -0.07 -7.52 21.22
CA ALA A 5 -0.69 -7.06 19.98
C ALA A 5 -0.56 -5.54 19.85
N GLY A 6 -0.44 -5.07 18.60
CA GLY A 6 -0.34 -3.63 18.34
C GLY A 6 -0.29 -3.30 16.86
N PHE A 7 -0.45 -2.00 16.60
CA PHE A 7 -0.42 -1.41 15.26
C PHE A 7 1.01 -0.98 14.90
N VAL A 8 1.49 -1.50 13.78
CA VAL A 8 2.81 -1.20 13.22
C VAL A 8 2.63 -0.51 11.88
N ASN A 9 2.78 0.80 11.86
CA ASN A 9 2.43 1.60 10.71
C ASN A 9 3.65 2.00 9.90
N ILE A 10 3.61 1.74 8.58
CA ILE A 10 4.72 1.96 7.67
C ILE A 10 4.49 3.26 6.91
N ILE A 11 5.39 4.21 7.08
CA ILE A 11 5.35 5.53 6.43
C ILE A 11 6.65 5.82 5.69
N GLY A 12 6.62 6.76 4.77
CA GLY A 12 7.79 7.20 4.00
C GLY A 12 7.38 7.78 2.65
N ASN A 13 8.35 8.26 1.89
CA ASN A 13 8.15 8.79 0.55
C ASN A 13 7.54 7.72 -0.41
N PRO A 14 6.96 8.11 -1.55
CA PRO A 14 6.53 7.16 -2.57
C PRO A 14 7.69 6.27 -3.05
N ASN A 15 7.39 5.01 -3.36
CA ASN A 15 8.29 4.03 -3.96
C ASN A 15 9.50 3.58 -3.12
N VAL A 16 9.57 3.91 -1.85
CA VAL A 16 10.65 3.45 -0.95
C VAL A 16 10.56 1.95 -0.59
N GLY A 17 9.45 1.27 -0.93
CA GLY A 17 9.26 -0.18 -0.73
C GLY A 17 8.31 -0.59 0.38
N LYS A 18 7.45 0.32 0.87
CA LYS A 18 6.49 0.04 1.97
C LYS A 18 5.60 -1.18 1.70
N SER A 19 4.94 -1.21 0.54
CA SER A 19 4.06 -2.32 0.13
C SER A 19 4.84 -3.63 -0.05
N THR A 20 6.09 -3.56 -0.52
CA THR A 20 6.96 -4.75 -0.63
C THR A 20 7.26 -5.33 0.75
N LEU A 21 7.62 -4.47 1.72
CA LEU A 21 7.89 -4.89 3.08
C LEU A 21 6.64 -5.48 3.76
N MET A 22 5.49 -4.81 3.61
CA MET A 22 4.24 -5.34 4.17
C MET A 22 3.90 -6.72 3.63
N ASN A 23 3.95 -6.92 2.30
CA ASN A 23 3.71 -8.22 1.70
C ASN A 23 4.72 -9.28 2.17
N ALA A 24 6.00 -8.89 2.40
CA ALA A 24 7.01 -9.80 2.93
C ALA A 24 6.73 -10.23 4.38
N PHE A 25 6.24 -9.32 5.24
CA PHE A 25 5.86 -9.64 6.62
C PHE A 25 4.60 -10.51 6.70
N VAL A 26 3.60 -10.21 5.87
CA VAL A 26 2.33 -10.95 5.86
C VAL A 26 2.49 -12.33 5.19
N GLY A 27 3.42 -12.47 4.25
CA GLY A 27 3.61 -13.67 3.45
C GLY A 27 2.61 -13.80 2.29
N GLU A 28 1.75 -12.80 2.09
CA GLU A 28 0.72 -12.74 1.07
C GLU A 28 0.73 -11.39 0.34
N ARG A 29 0.24 -11.38 -0.90
CA ARG A 29 0.20 -10.16 -1.73
C ARG A 29 -1.06 -9.34 -1.45
N LEU A 30 -1.07 -8.58 -0.37
CA LEU A 30 -2.18 -7.69 -0.01
C LEU A 30 -2.10 -6.31 -0.70
N SER A 31 -0.89 -5.78 -0.87
CA SER A 31 -0.66 -4.49 -1.53
C SER A 31 -0.08 -4.69 -2.92
N ILE A 32 -0.56 -3.92 -3.88
CA ILE A 32 0.01 -3.89 -5.23
C ILE A 32 1.35 -3.17 -5.24
N ILE A 33 2.24 -3.61 -6.12
CA ILE A 33 3.62 -3.09 -6.21
C ILE A 33 3.89 -2.65 -7.64
N THR A 34 4.16 -1.36 -7.84
CA THR A 34 4.64 -0.80 -9.11
C THR A 34 5.69 0.28 -8.86
N SER A 35 6.45 0.64 -9.90
CA SER A 35 7.41 1.75 -9.86
C SER A 35 6.73 3.12 -9.95
N LYS A 36 5.41 3.19 -10.19
CA LYS A 36 4.69 4.46 -10.37
C LYS A 36 4.30 5.05 -9.02
N ALA A 37 4.29 6.38 -8.95
CA ALA A 37 3.77 7.09 -7.78
C ALA A 37 2.27 6.79 -7.58
N GLN A 38 1.76 6.99 -6.35
CA GLN A 38 0.36 6.74 -6.00
C GLN A 38 -0.10 5.29 -6.28
N THR A 39 0.83 4.32 -6.19
CA THR A 39 0.50 2.90 -6.27
C THR A 39 -0.43 2.52 -5.12
N THR A 40 -0.07 2.83 -3.88
CA THR A 40 -0.95 2.71 -2.71
C THR A 40 -1.76 4.00 -2.55
N ARG A 41 -3.08 3.92 -2.59
CA ARG A 41 -4.00 5.05 -2.41
C ARG A 41 -4.81 4.98 -1.12
N HIS A 42 -5.05 3.78 -0.64
CA HIS A 42 -5.77 3.48 0.60
C HIS A 42 -4.79 3.02 1.68
N ARG A 43 -5.20 3.16 2.92
CA ARG A 43 -4.56 2.45 4.02
C ARG A 43 -5.03 1.00 3.98
N ILE A 44 -4.09 0.06 3.97
CA ILE A 44 -4.37 -1.37 3.91
C ILE A 44 -3.78 -2.00 5.18
N LEU A 45 -4.61 -2.73 5.94
CA LEU A 45 -4.12 -3.49 7.07
C LEU A 45 -3.77 -4.92 6.64
N GLY A 46 -2.59 -5.38 7.07
CA GLY A 46 -2.18 -6.77 7.00
C GLY A 46 -2.01 -7.31 8.42
N ILE A 47 -2.64 -8.42 8.74
CA ILE A 47 -2.68 -8.98 10.08
C ILE A 47 -1.84 -10.25 10.12
N VAL A 48 -0.78 -10.23 10.94
CA VAL A 48 0.09 -11.38 11.16
C VAL A 48 -0.18 -11.95 12.54
N ASN A 49 -0.57 -13.21 12.58
CA ASN A 49 -0.95 -13.92 13.80
C ASN A 49 0.09 -14.97 14.19
N GLY A 50 0.43 -15.02 15.47
CA GLY A 50 1.14 -16.11 16.11
C GLY A 50 0.38 -16.60 17.33
N ASP A 51 0.90 -17.60 18.02
CA ASP A 51 0.25 -18.17 19.21
C ASP A 51 0.09 -17.12 20.31
N ASP A 52 1.11 -16.31 20.52
CA ASP A 52 1.23 -15.32 21.59
C ASP A 52 1.34 -13.87 21.09
N PHE A 53 1.09 -13.61 19.81
CA PHE A 53 1.10 -12.26 19.27
C PHE A 53 0.06 -12.02 18.15
N GLN A 54 -0.23 -10.74 17.90
CA GLN A 54 -0.89 -10.25 16.70
C GLN A 54 -0.27 -8.92 16.29
N VAL A 55 0.32 -8.86 15.10
CA VAL A 55 0.86 -7.63 14.50
C VAL A 55 -0.12 -7.11 13.46
N ILE A 56 -0.61 -5.90 13.65
CA ILE A 56 -1.45 -5.21 12.66
C ILE A 56 -0.57 -4.23 11.87
N LEU A 57 -0.09 -4.69 10.74
CA LEU A 57 0.71 -3.88 9.81
C LEU A 57 -0.20 -2.92 9.03
N SER A 58 0.28 -1.72 8.76
CA SER A 58 -0.46 -0.74 7.97
C SER A 58 0.41 -0.23 6.83
N ASP A 59 0.09 -0.63 5.59
CA ASP A 59 0.64 0.02 4.39
C ASP A 59 -0.11 1.31 4.11
N THR A 60 0.63 2.40 3.92
CA THR A 60 0.08 3.72 3.71
C THR A 60 0.48 4.30 2.36
N PRO A 61 -0.32 5.23 1.81
CA PRO A 61 0.13 6.04 0.71
C PRO A 61 1.49 6.69 0.99
N GLY A 62 2.28 6.88 -0.06
CA GLY A 62 3.52 7.66 0.08
C GLY A 62 3.22 9.10 0.44
N ILE A 63 4.07 9.69 1.30
CA ILE A 63 3.94 11.09 1.72
C ILE A 63 4.23 12.00 0.53
N ILE A 64 3.23 12.81 0.15
CA ILE A 64 3.28 13.75 -0.98
C ILE A 64 2.70 15.10 -0.57
N LYS A 65 3.04 16.15 -1.30
CA LYS A 65 2.34 17.43 -1.21
C LYS A 65 1.05 17.34 -2.03
N PRO A 66 -0.14 17.38 -1.41
CA PRO A 66 -1.40 17.15 -2.12
C PRO A 66 -1.76 18.31 -3.05
N ALA A 67 -2.15 18.02 -4.29
CA ALA A 67 -2.56 18.99 -5.30
C ALA A 67 -4.09 19.02 -5.53
N TYR A 68 -4.82 17.97 -5.13
CA TYR A 68 -6.28 17.85 -5.29
C TYR A 68 -6.89 16.98 -4.18
N GLU A 69 -8.23 16.94 -4.09
CA GLU A 69 -8.93 16.36 -2.92
C GLU A 69 -8.62 14.88 -2.66
N MET A 70 -8.53 14.03 -3.69
CA MET A 70 -8.14 12.63 -3.49
C MET A 70 -6.77 12.51 -2.82
N GLN A 71 -5.79 13.33 -3.22
CA GLN A 71 -4.47 13.30 -2.58
C GLN A 71 -4.51 13.82 -1.14
N LYS A 72 -5.41 14.76 -0.81
CA LYS A 72 -5.63 15.18 0.59
C LYS A 72 -6.15 14.00 1.41
N SER A 73 -7.14 13.26 0.88
CA SER A 73 -7.65 12.05 1.53
C SER A 73 -6.57 10.97 1.71
N MET A 74 -5.66 10.81 0.74
CA MET A 74 -4.50 9.93 0.89
C MET A 74 -3.60 10.38 2.07
N MET A 75 -3.38 11.69 2.24
CA MET A 75 -2.59 12.20 3.37
C MET A 75 -3.34 12.07 4.71
N ASP A 76 -4.66 12.06 4.71
CA ASP A 76 -5.43 11.80 5.93
C ASP A 76 -5.28 10.33 6.39
N PHE A 77 -5.15 9.36 5.48
CA PHE A 77 -4.75 7.99 5.83
C PHE A 77 -3.35 7.93 6.48
N VAL A 78 -2.39 8.70 5.98
CA VAL A 78 -1.05 8.76 6.59
C VAL A 78 -1.13 9.38 7.99
N LYS A 79 -1.93 10.44 8.19
CA LYS A 79 -2.13 11.06 9.51
C LYS A 79 -2.75 10.08 10.50
N SER A 80 -3.82 9.36 10.10
CA SER A 80 -4.46 8.37 10.97
C SER A 80 -3.50 7.24 11.36
N ALA A 81 -2.63 6.83 10.45
CA ALA A 81 -1.60 5.84 10.73
C ALA A 81 -0.55 6.32 11.75
N PHE A 82 -0.33 7.64 11.87
CA PHE A 82 0.49 8.20 12.93
C PHE A 82 -0.20 8.18 14.29
N GLU A 83 -1.51 8.37 14.30
CA GLU A 83 -2.30 8.56 15.52
C GLU A 83 -2.52 7.25 16.28
N ASP A 84 -2.61 6.13 15.58
CA ASP A 84 -2.91 4.82 16.15
C ASP A 84 -1.70 3.85 16.19
N ALA A 85 -0.49 4.31 15.88
CA ALA A 85 0.70 3.47 15.89
C ALA A 85 1.19 3.15 17.31
N ASP A 86 1.45 1.88 17.59
CA ASP A 86 2.23 1.43 18.74
C ASP A 86 3.73 1.39 18.41
N VAL A 87 4.06 1.08 17.16
CA VAL A 87 5.41 1.12 16.58
C VAL A 87 5.34 1.81 15.22
N LEU A 88 6.23 2.76 14.98
CA LEU A 88 6.32 3.47 13.72
C LEU A 88 7.50 2.95 12.91
N ILE A 89 7.26 2.50 11.69
CA ILE A 89 8.28 2.22 10.70
C ILE A 89 8.40 3.43 9.77
N TYR A 90 9.53 4.13 9.85
CA TYR A 90 9.89 5.14 8.88
C TYR A 90 10.82 4.55 7.83
N MET A 91 10.32 4.39 6.62
CA MET A 91 11.04 3.74 5.53
C MET A 91 11.62 4.77 4.57
N VAL A 92 12.92 4.67 4.32
CA VAL A 92 13.68 5.50 3.38
C VAL A 92 14.41 4.62 2.36
N GLU A 93 14.63 5.14 1.17
CA GLU A 93 15.42 4.45 0.14
C GLU A 93 16.88 4.90 0.24
N ILE A 94 17.83 4.01 -0.04
CA ILE A 94 19.25 4.36 -0.15
C ILE A 94 19.44 5.54 -1.12
N GLY A 95 20.24 6.53 -0.72
CA GLY A 95 20.43 7.79 -1.46
C GLY A 95 19.38 8.88 -1.18
N GLU A 96 18.31 8.58 -0.46
CA GLU A 96 17.32 9.56 -0.01
C GLU A 96 17.90 10.39 1.15
N LYS A 97 17.72 11.72 1.08
CA LYS A 97 18.29 12.63 2.07
C LYS A 97 17.27 13.32 2.97
N GLU A 98 16.00 13.29 2.59
CA GLU A 98 14.94 14.01 3.31
C GLU A 98 13.54 13.42 3.06
N LEU A 99 12.63 13.66 3.98
CA LEU A 99 11.20 13.46 3.76
C LEU A 99 10.64 14.71 3.06
N LYS A 100 9.80 14.51 2.05
CA LYS A 100 9.23 15.62 1.24
C LYS A 100 8.30 16.56 1.99
N ASP A 101 7.84 16.18 3.18
CA ASP A 101 6.95 16.98 4.01
C ASP A 101 7.55 17.19 5.40
N GLU A 102 7.95 18.43 5.70
CA GLU A 102 8.56 18.80 6.99
C GLU A 102 7.63 18.57 8.18
N ALA A 103 6.32 18.74 8.01
CA ALA A 103 5.39 18.57 9.12
C ALA A 103 5.31 17.08 9.55
N PHE A 104 5.31 16.16 8.59
CA PHE A 104 5.43 14.73 8.88
C PHE A 104 6.81 14.38 9.45
N PHE A 105 7.88 14.95 8.91
CA PHE A 105 9.23 14.73 9.43
C PHE A 105 9.35 15.15 10.90
N ASN A 106 8.83 16.33 11.23
CA ASN A 106 8.79 16.82 12.61
C ASN A 106 8.02 15.89 13.56
N LYS A 107 6.93 15.25 13.07
CA LYS A 107 6.22 14.25 13.86
C LYS A 107 7.05 13.01 14.14
N ILE A 108 7.87 12.55 13.17
CA ILE A 108 8.75 11.38 13.32
C ILE A 108 9.80 11.63 14.39
N ILE A 109 10.53 12.74 14.30
CA ILE A 109 11.63 13.07 15.24
C ILE A 109 11.14 13.36 16.66
N HIS A 110 9.87 13.73 16.83
CA HIS A 110 9.26 13.97 18.14
C HIS A 110 8.30 12.85 18.57
N ALA A 111 8.30 11.72 17.85
CA ALA A 111 7.46 10.59 18.21
C ALA A 111 7.82 10.04 19.61
N LYS A 112 6.78 9.79 20.43
CA LYS A 112 6.95 9.20 21.77
C LYS A 112 6.88 7.68 21.77
N ILE A 113 6.51 7.10 20.66
CA ILE A 113 6.47 5.65 20.39
C ILE A 113 7.79 5.19 19.78
N PRO A 114 8.14 3.90 19.85
CA PRO A 114 9.31 3.37 19.16
C PRO A 114 9.28 3.67 17.66
N VAL A 115 10.40 4.12 17.12
CA VAL A 115 10.60 4.40 15.70
C VAL A 115 11.68 3.48 15.16
N LEU A 116 11.35 2.67 14.17
CA LEU A 116 12.29 1.88 13.38
C LEU A 116 12.50 2.58 12.03
N LEU A 117 13.72 3.10 11.79
CA LEU A 117 14.08 3.65 10.50
C LEU A 117 14.67 2.54 9.64
N LEU A 118 13.95 2.16 8.59
CA LEU A 118 14.41 1.14 7.67
C LEU A 118 15.05 1.79 6.43
N LEU A 119 16.36 1.62 6.31
CA LEU A 119 17.11 2.04 5.13
C LEU A 119 17.04 0.92 4.08
N ASN A 120 16.14 1.07 3.13
CA ASN A 120 15.78 0.03 2.16
C ASN A 120 16.54 0.16 0.84
N LYS A 121 16.51 -0.94 0.08
CA LYS A 121 17.16 -1.11 -1.23
C LYS A 121 18.68 -1.06 -1.16
N ILE A 122 19.27 -1.56 -0.08
CA ILE A 122 20.73 -1.64 0.07
C ILE A 122 21.38 -2.54 -0.99
N ASP A 123 20.61 -3.41 -1.62
CA ASP A 123 21.00 -4.19 -2.81
C ASP A 123 21.46 -3.33 -3.99
N LYS A 124 21.17 -2.02 -3.97
CA LYS A 124 21.55 -1.04 -4.99
C LYS A 124 22.72 -0.14 -4.58
N SER A 125 23.35 -0.39 -3.44
CA SER A 125 24.45 0.43 -2.90
C SER A 125 25.67 -0.39 -2.60
N ASP A 126 26.80 0.28 -2.44
CA ASP A 126 28.01 -0.26 -1.83
C ASP A 126 28.06 0.05 -0.32
N GLN A 127 29.10 -0.47 0.33
CA GLN A 127 29.26 -0.31 1.77
C GLN A 127 29.52 1.13 2.20
N GLU A 128 30.29 1.90 1.42
CA GLU A 128 30.64 3.29 1.72
C GLU A 128 29.37 4.17 1.72
N GLN A 129 28.55 4.06 0.69
CA GLN A 129 27.25 4.74 0.60
C GLN A 129 26.31 4.35 1.74
N LEU A 130 26.32 3.07 2.14
CA LEU A 130 25.49 2.59 3.23
C LEU A 130 25.90 3.22 4.56
N GLU A 131 27.20 3.26 4.87
CA GLU A 131 27.74 3.85 6.09
C GLU A 131 27.44 5.36 6.16
N GLU A 132 27.66 6.10 5.07
CA GLU A 132 27.30 7.51 4.97
C GLU A 132 25.82 7.77 5.22
N GLN A 133 24.94 6.92 4.66
CA GLN A 133 23.50 7.05 4.85
C GLN A 133 23.05 6.71 6.28
N ILE A 134 23.66 5.72 6.92
CA ILE A 134 23.38 5.40 8.32
C ILE A 134 23.76 6.60 9.21
N ASP A 135 24.89 7.20 9.01
CA ASP A 135 25.35 8.34 9.83
C ASP A 135 24.48 9.58 9.59
N LEU A 136 24.10 9.85 8.34
CA LEU A 136 23.16 10.91 8.01
C LEU A 136 21.82 10.75 8.75
N TRP A 137 21.27 9.55 8.77
CA TRP A 137 19.97 9.32 9.38
C TRP A 137 20.04 9.23 10.91
N LYS A 138 21.16 8.80 11.50
CA LYS A 138 21.40 8.89 12.95
C LYS A 138 21.37 10.35 13.43
N GLU A 139 21.96 11.26 12.65
CA GLU A 139 21.94 12.68 12.97
C GLU A 139 20.52 13.26 12.85
N LYS A 140 19.80 12.90 11.76
CA LYS A 140 18.48 13.48 11.44
C LYS A 140 17.34 12.93 12.30
N VAL A 141 17.41 11.67 12.68
CA VAL A 141 16.35 10.96 13.44
C VAL A 141 16.98 10.22 14.63
N PRO A 142 17.51 10.97 15.62
CA PRO A 142 18.30 10.38 16.71
C PRO A 142 17.48 9.48 17.66
N ASN A 143 16.16 9.55 17.59
CA ASN A 143 15.23 8.72 18.37
C ASN A 143 14.88 7.40 17.67
N ALA A 144 15.41 7.11 16.48
CA ALA A 144 15.09 5.90 15.74
C ALA A 144 16.18 4.83 15.86
N GLU A 145 15.78 3.56 15.88
CA GLU A 145 16.64 2.42 15.64
C GLU A 145 16.78 2.23 14.12
N ILE A 146 18.01 2.19 13.60
CA ILE A 146 18.26 2.10 12.15
C ILE A 146 18.55 0.67 11.73
N TYR A 147 17.82 0.18 10.73
CA TYR A 147 18.00 -1.13 10.14
C TYR A 147 18.21 -1.02 8.62
N PRO A 148 19.40 -1.35 8.11
CA PRO A 148 19.61 -1.54 6.68
C PRO A 148 18.89 -2.81 6.22
N ILE A 149 18.05 -2.70 5.18
CA ILE A 149 17.28 -3.83 4.66
C ILE A 149 17.26 -3.85 3.12
N SER A 150 16.98 -5.02 2.56
CA SER A 150 16.39 -5.15 1.24
C SER A 150 15.07 -5.90 1.34
N ALA A 151 13.96 -5.18 1.23
CA ALA A 151 12.63 -5.78 1.27
C ALA A 151 12.40 -6.71 0.06
N LEU A 152 13.05 -6.45 -1.07
CA LEU A 152 12.98 -7.27 -2.27
C LEU A 152 13.69 -8.61 -2.09
N GLU A 153 14.90 -8.58 -1.52
CA GLU A 153 15.76 -9.76 -1.32
C GLU A 153 15.55 -10.42 0.06
N ASN A 154 14.58 -9.95 0.84
CA ASN A 154 14.29 -10.41 2.22
C ASN A 154 15.50 -10.33 3.17
N PHE A 155 16.45 -9.39 2.91
CA PHE A 155 17.60 -9.19 3.78
C PHE A 155 17.21 -8.35 5.02
N ASN A 156 17.57 -8.80 6.20
CA ASN A 156 17.26 -8.23 7.53
C ASN A 156 15.76 -8.06 7.84
N VAL A 157 14.87 -8.59 7.01
CA VAL A 157 13.40 -8.46 7.21
C VAL A 157 12.93 -9.24 8.43
N LYS A 158 13.50 -10.42 8.68
CA LYS A 158 13.18 -11.26 9.85
C LYS A 158 13.66 -10.62 11.16
N GLU A 159 14.82 -10.01 11.16
CA GLU A 159 15.41 -9.29 12.29
C GLU A 159 14.54 -8.09 12.70
N VAL A 160 14.07 -7.32 11.70
CA VAL A 160 13.13 -6.23 11.93
C VAL A 160 11.82 -6.75 12.51
N PHE A 161 11.28 -7.86 11.98
CA PHE A 161 10.05 -8.44 12.50
C PHE A 161 10.21 -8.93 13.95
N ALA A 162 11.32 -9.57 14.28
CA ALA A 162 11.64 -9.96 15.66
C ALA A 162 11.67 -8.74 16.60
N ARG A 163 12.30 -7.65 16.15
CA ARG A 163 12.35 -6.41 16.93
C ARG A 163 10.96 -5.78 17.12
N ILE A 164 10.10 -5.82 16.11
CA ILE A 164 8.70 -5.39 16.23
C ILE A 164 8.01 -6.16 17.36
N LEU A 165 8.12 -7.50 17.40
CA LEU A 165 7.50 -8.32 18.44
C LEU A 165 7.98 -7.98 19.86
N GLU A 166 9.25 -7.60 20.01
CA GLU A 166 9.78 -7.13 21.29
C GLU A 166 9.12 -5.82 21.75
N LEU A 167 8.91 -4.91 20.81
CA LEU A 167 8.39 -3.55 21.04
C LEU A 167 6.87 -3.49 21.23
N LEU A 168 6.13 -4.53 20.79
CA LEU A 168 4.68 -4.54 20.92
C LEU A 168 4.24 -4.52 22.40
N PRO A 169 3.17 -3.79 22.72
CA PRO A 169 2.57 -3.80 24.05
C PRO A 169 1.88 -5.12 24.37
N GLU A 170 1.72 -5.41 25.66
CA GLU A 170 0.86 -6.47 26.15
C GLU A 170 -0.60 -6.09 25.88
N SER A 171 -1.27 -6.88 25.05
CA SER A 171 -2.67 -6.65 24.65
C SER A 171 -3.31 -7.95 24.15
N PRO A 172 -4.62 -8.13 24.34
CA PRO A 172 -5.35 -9.18 23.63
C PRO A 172 -5.34 -8.92 22.13
N ALA A 173 -5.68 -9.93 21.32
CA ALA A 173 -5.83 -9.76 19.88
C ALA A 173 -6.95 -8.76 19.54
N TYR A 174 -6.72 -7.88 18.58
CA TYR A 174 -7.70 -6.88 18.08
C TYR A 174 -8.64 -7.48 17.03
N TYR A 175 -8.14 -8.48 16.28
CA TYR A 175 -8.87 -9.14 15.19
C TYR A 175 -8.93 -10.64 15.43
N PRO A 176 -9.90 -11.37 14.82
CA PRO A 176 -9.90 -12.81 14.80
C PRO A 176 -8.56 -13.38 14.32
N LYS A 177 -8.12 -14.50 14.90
CA LYS A 177 -6.80 -15.08 14.59
C LYS A 177 -6.67 -15.64 13.16
N ASP A 178 -7.75 -15.83 12.47
CA ASP A 178 -7.84 -16.21 11.06
C ASP A 178 -7.96 -15.01 10.11
N ALA A 179 -8.11 -13.79 10.64
CA ALA A 179 -8.15 -12.59 9.83
C ALA A 179 -6.76 -12.28 9.23
N LEU A 180 -6.74 -11.97 7.94
CA LEU A 180 -5.54 -11.61 7.19
C LEU A 180 -5.46 -10.10 6.91
N THR A 181 -6.62 -9.43 6.78
CA THR A 181 -6.74 -8.02 6.39
C THR A 181 -8.10 -7.45 6.79
N ASP A 182 -8.21 -6.11 6.76
CA ASP A 182 -9.46 -5.36 6.95
C ASP A 182 -10.26 -5.16 5.65
N LYS A 183 -9.72 -5.57 4.50
CA LYS A 183 -10.30 -5.28 3.19
C LYS A 183 -11.15 -6.44 2.68
N PRO A 184 -12.31 -6.14 2.05
CA PRO A 184 -13.13 -7.17 1.40
C PRO A 184 -12.48 -7.63 0.08
N GLU A 185 -12.88 -8.78 -0.42
CA GLU A 185 -12.38 -9.38 -1.67
C GLU A 185 -12.51 -8.44 -2.88
N ARG A 186 -13.60 -7.69 -2.97
CA ARG A 186 -13.80 -6.68 -4.04
C ARG A 186 -12.71 -5.61 -4.07
N PHE A 187 -12.13 -5.28 -2.94
CA PHE A 187 -11.01 -4.34 -2.88
C PHE A 187 -9.80 -4.90 -3.63
N PHE A 188 -9.46 -6.17 -3.44
CA PHE A 188 -8.33 -6.81 -4.13
C PHE A 188 -8.57 -6.96 -5.63
N VAL A 189 -9.82 -7.19 -6.04
CA VAL A 189 -10.20 -7.15 -7.46
C VAL A 189 -9.91 -5.77 -8.05
N ASN A 190 -10.38 -4.70 -7.38
CA ASN A 190 -10.17 -3.33 -7.83
C ASN A 190 -8.68 -2.98 -7.92
N GLU A 191 -7.91 -3.32 -6.89
CA GLU A 191 -6.47 -3.06 -6.87
C GLU A 191 -5.71 -3.86 -7.92
N THR A 192 -6.07 -5.12 -8.17
CA THR A 192 -5.46 -5.92 -9.23
C THR A 192 -5.71 -5.30 -10.61
N ILE A 193 -6.94 -4.89 -10.92
CA ILE A 193 -7.24 -4.22 -12.18
C ILE A 193 -6.47 -2.89 -12.28
N ARG A 194 -6.43 -2.11 -11.18
CA ARG A 194 -5.71 -0.84 -11.12
C ARG A 194 -4.20 -1.02 -11.33
N GLU A 195 -3.61 -2.07 -10.77
CA GLU A 195 -2.22 -2.43 -11.01
C GLU A 195 -1.95 -2.68 -12.50
N LYS A 196 -2.82 -3.45 -13.19
CA LYS A 196 -2.63 -3.70 -14.62
C LYS A 196 -2.77 -2.41 -15.44
N ILE A 197 -3.61 -1.47 -15.00
CA ILE A 197 -3.66 -0.14 -15.62
C ILE A 197 -2.37 0.64 -15.34
N LEU A 198 -1.85 0.63 -14.12
CA LEU A 198 -0.57 1.24 -13.78
C LEU A 198 0.58 0.69 -14.64
N LEU A 199 0.59 -0.61 -14.93
CA LEU A 199 1.64 -1.27 -15.70
C LEU A 199 1.52 -1.05 -17.21
N ASN A 200 0.30 -0.94 -17.75
CA ASN A 200 0.06 -0.91 -19.19
C ASN A 200 -0.14 0.48 -19.79
N TYR A 201 -0.34 1.53 -18.98
CA TYR A 201 -0.57 2.89 -19.47
C TYR A 201 0.40 3.87 -18.80
N ASP A 202 0.66 4.97 -19.50
CA ASP A 202 1.60 6.01 -19.08
C ASP A 202 0.94 7.37 -18.92
N LYS A 203 1.75 8.39 -18.67
CA LYS A 203 1.36 9.78 -18.46
C LYS A 203 0.32 9.91 -17.34
N GLU A 204 -0.79 10.58 -17.60
CA GLU A 204 -1.84 10.88 -16.64
C GLU A 204 -2.87 9.75 -16.47
N ILE A 205 -2.95 8.81 -17.41
CA ILE A 205 -3.99 7.74 -17.41
C ILE A 205 -4.01 6.95 -16.10
N PRO A 206 -2.87 6.41 -15.59
CA PRO A 206 -2.84 5.65 -14.34
C PRO A 206 -3.35 6.41 -13.12
N TYR A 207 -3.25 7.74 -13.16
CA TYR A 207 -3.63 8.60 -12.03
C TYR A 207 -5.08 9.10 -12.11
N ALA A 208 -5.72 8.93 -13.27
CA ALA A 208 -7.09 9.41 -13.55
C ALA A 208 -8.15 8.31 -13.42
N VAL A 209 -7.76 7.08 -13.10
CA VAL A 209 -8.68 5.94 -13.01
C VAL A 209 -9.08 5.64 -11.57
N GLU A 210 -10.31 5.19 -11.42
CA GLU A 210 -10.82 4.50 -10.24
C GLU A 210 -11.59 3.26 -10.68
N ILE A 211 -11.54 2.20 -9.88
CA ILE A 211 -12.18 0.93 -10.21
C ILE A 211 -13.23 0.61 -9.14
N GLU A 212 -14.40 0.21 -9.59
CA GLU A 212 -15.49 -0.24 -8.73
C GLU A 212 -16.00 -1.60 -9.24
N THR A 213 -15.92 -2.61 -8.40
CA THR A 213 -16.51 -3.92 -8.66
C THR A 213 -17.99 -3.88 -8.29
N GLU A 214 -18.87 -3.80 -9.30
CA GLU A 214 -20.33 -3.77 -9.14
C GLU A 214 -20.87 -5.15 -8.75
N GLU A 215 -20.37 -6.23 -9.36
CA GLU A 215 -20.80 -7.60 -9.08
C GLU A 215 -19.59 -8.48 -8.73
N PHE A 216 -19.76 -9.30 -7.71
CA PHE A 216 -18.84 -10.36 -7.30
C PHE A 216 -19.71 -11.54 -6.85
N ILE A 217 -19.80 -12.58 -7.68
CA ILE A 217 -20.61 -13.76 -7.44
C ILE A 217 -19.70 -14.96 -7.44
N GLU A 218 -19.58 -15.59 -6.29
CA GLU A 218 -18.73 -16.74 -6.07
C GLU A 218 -19.55 -18.03 -6.08
N ASP A 219 -19.17 -18.96 -6.95
CA ASP A 219 -19.63 -20.34 -6.99
C ASP A 219 -18.48 -21.27 -6.56
N ASP A 220 -18.75 -22.56 -6.44
CA ASP A 220 -17.74 -23.56 -6.03
C ASP A 220 -16.48 -23.55 -6.91
N LYS A 221 -16.64 -23.33 -8.21
CA LYS A 221 -15.56 -23.45 -9.22
C LYS A 221 -15.16 -22.15 -9.89
N ILE A 222 -16.03 -21.16 -9.90
CA ILE A 222 -15.84 -19.94 -10.67
C ILE A 222 -16.34 -18.72 -9.91
N ILE A 223 -15.59 -17.62 -10.00
CA ILE A 223 -16.01 -16.31 -9.53
C ILE A 223 -16.33 -15.44 -10.75
N ARG A 224 -17.54 -14.86 -10.77
CA ARG A 224 -17.97 -13.91 -11.80
C ARG A 224 -17.86 -12.50 -11.27
N ILE A 225 -17.12 -11.68 -11.99
CA ILE A 225 -16.78 -10.32 -11.60
C ILE A 225 -17.21 -9.35 -12.69
N ARG A 226 -17.91 -8.28 -12.28
CA ARG A 226 -18.20 -7.15 -13.14
C ARG A 226 -17.63 -5.89 -12.53
N SER A 227 -16.68 -5.26 -13.24
CA SER A 227 -15.99 -4.07 -12.76
C SER A 227 -16.13 -2.90 -13.72
N VAL A 228 -16.22 -1.71 -13.17
CA VAL A 228 -16.26 -0.44 -13.91
C VAL A 228 -14.98 0.35 -13.65
N ILE A 229 -14.30 0.71 -14.73
CA ILE A 229 -13.16 1.61 -14.73
C ILE A 229 -13.69 3.01 -14.98
N MET A 230 -13.58 3.89 -14.01
CA MET A 230 -13.99 5.27 -14.11
C MET A 230 -12.82 6.15 -14.53
N VAL A 231 -13.06 7.08 -15.43
CA VAL A 231 -12.11 8.08 -15.93
C VAL A 231 -12.75 9.45 -15.94
N GLU A 232 -11.96 10.52 -16.02
CA GLU A 232 -12.49 11.89 -16.00
C GLU A 232 -12.93 12.41 -17.36
N ARG A 233 -12.38 11.86 -18.48
CA ARG A 233 -12.58 12.40 -19.84
C ARG A 233 -12.81 11.30 -20.86
N ASP A 234 -13.56 11.61 -21.93
CA ASP A 234 -13.79 10.69 -23.05
C ASP A 234 -12.51 10.28 -23.78
N THR A 235 -11.52 11.18 -23.87
CA THR A 235 -10.20 10.86 -24.43
C THR A 235 -9.49 9.75 -23.64
N GLN A 236 -9.55 9.81 -22.31
CA GLN A 236 -8.98 8.78 -21.42
C GLN A 236 -9.72 7.45 -21.59
N LYS A 237 -11.07 7.49 -21.71
CA LYS A 237 -11.88 6.30 -22.01
C LYS A 237 -11.42 5.64 -23.31
N GLY A 238 -11.23 6.43 -24.37
CA GLY A 238 -10.73 5.92 -25.66
C GLY A 238 -9.37 5.26 -25.54
N ILE A 239 -8.43 5.85 -24.77
CA ILE A 239 -7.09 5.32 -24.56
C ILE A 239 -7.16 3.99 -23.79
N ILE A 240 -7.97 3.88 -22.72
CA ILE A 240 -8.09 2.66 -21.93
C ILE A 240 -8.69 1.52 -22.77
N ILE A 241 -9.72 1.80 -23.57
CA ILE A 241 -10.33 0.80 -24.44
C ILE A 241 -9.34 0.36 -25.53
N GLY A 242 -8.66 1.32 -26.14
CA GLY A 242 -7.74 1.10 -27.23
C GLY A 242 -8.43 0.69 -28.53
N HIS A 243 -7.63 0.46 -29.59
CA HIS A 243 -8.17 0.07 -30.89
C HIS A 243 -8.96 -1.25 -30.80
N LYS A 244 -10.24 -1.22 -31.17
CA LYS A 244 -11.17 -2.35 -31.10
C LYS A 244 -11.19 -3.09 -29.74
N GLY A 245 -10.90 -2.38 -28.63
CA GLY A 245 -10.90 -2.95 -27.30
C GLY A 245 -9.65 -3.76 -26.91
N ALA A 246 -8.61 -3.77 -27.76
CA ALA A 246 -7.44 -4.62 -27.54
C ALA A 246 -6.65 -4.27 -26.27
N ALA A 247 -6.56 -2.99 -25.91
CA ALA A 247 -5.85 -2.57 -24.70
C ALA A 247 -6.60 -2.99 -23.42
N LEU A 248 -7.91 -2.76 -23.37
CA LEU A 248 -8.75 -3.20 -22.25
C LEU A 248 -8.75 -4.72 -22.10
N LYS A 249 -8.82 -5.46 -23.21
CA LYS A 249 -8.75 -6.94 -23.21
C LYS A 249 -7.44 -7.42 -22.59
N ARG A 250 -6.29 -6.80 -22.92
CA ARG A 250 -4.99 -7.15 -22.34
C ARG A 250 -4.98 -6.94 -20.81
N VAL A 251 -5.50 -5.81 -20.33
CA VAL A 251 -5.65 -5.56 -18.88
C VAL A 251 -6.49 -6.64 -18.24
N GLY A 252 -7.64 -7.00 -18.84
CA GLY A 252 -8.51 -8.05 -18.32
C GLY A 252 -7.88 -9.43 -18.26
N MET A 253 -7.11 -9.79 -19.29
CA MET A 253 -6.39 -11.08 -19.30
C MET A 253 -5.35 -11.15 -18.17
N GLN A 254 -4.56 -10.10 -17.98
CA GLN A 254 -3.55 -10.03 -16.91
C GLN A 254 -4.17 -9.97 -15.53
N ALA A 255 -5.25 -9.21 -15.36
CA ALA A 255 -5.99 -9.14 -14.09
C ALA A 255 -6.60 -10.51 -13.74
N ARG A 256 -7.21 -11.19 -14.71
CA ARG A 256 -7.77 -12.53 -14.52
C ARG A 256 -6.73 -13.53 -14.05
N GLU A 257 -5.55 -13.57 -14.69
CA GLU A 257 -4.46 -14.48 -14.29
C GLU A 257 -4.04 -14.29 -12.83
N ASP A 258 -3.89 -13.04 -12.40
CA ASP A 258 -3.48 -12.77 -11.02
C ASP A 258 -4.60 -13.05 -10.02
N LEU A 259 -5.86 -12.75 -10.37
CA LEU A 259 -7.03 -13.06 -9.54
C LEU A 259 -7.27 -14.57 -9.41
N GLU A 260 -7.04 -15.36 -10.49
CA GLU A 260 -7.11 -16.83 -10.44
C GLU A 260 -6.08 -17.42 -9.47
N LYS A 261 -4.87 -16.85 -9.43
CA LYS A 261 -3.84 -17.24 -8.45
C LYS A 261 -4.21 -16.84 -7.02
N PHE A 262 -4.76 -15.64 -6.86
CA PHE A 262 -5.13 -15.09 -5.55
C PHE A 262 -6.30 -15.85 -4.91
N PHE A 263 -7.36 -16.11 -5.67
CA PHE A 263 -8.56 -16.79 -5.16
C PHE A 263 -8.51 -18.32 -5.26
N GLY A 264 -7.55 -18.88 -6.02
CA GLY A 264 -7.48 -20.34 -6.26
C GLY A 264 -8.65 -20.90 -7.07
N LYS A 265 -9.42 -20.05 -7.78
CA LYS A 265 -10.61 -20.39 -8.55
C LYS A 265 -10.54 -19.79 -9.95
N GLN A 266 -11.31 -20.36 -10.89
CA GLN A 266 -11.49 -19.74 -12.20
C GLN A 266 -12.19 -18.38 -12.07
N ILE A 267 -11.77 -17.42 -12.88
CA ILE A 267 -12.32 -16.07 -12.90
C ILE A 267 -12.94 -15.76 -14.27
N HIS A 268 -14.19 -15.33 -14.24
CA HIS A 268 -14.83 -14.65 -15.36
C HIS A 268 -14.93 -13.16 -15.03
N ILE A 269 -14.27 -12.31 -15.81
CA ILE A 269 -14.22 -10.86 -15.56
C ILE A 269 -14.78 -10.09 -16.75
N GLU A 270 -15.74 -9.21 -16.47
CA GLU A 270 -16.28 -8.22 -17.39
C GLU A 270 -15.85 -6.82 -16.93
N MET A 271 -15.34 -6.01 -17.85
CA MET A 271 -14.90 -4.66 -17.54
C MET A 271 -15.52 -3.63 -18.48
N PHE A 272 -16.00 -2.54 -17.89
CA PHE A 272 -16.58 -1.41 -18.60
C PHE A 272 -15.83 -0.13 -18.26
N VAL A 273 -15.78 0.81 -19.21
CA VAL A 273 -15.16 2.12 -18.96
C VAL A 273 -16.24 3.19 -18.99
N LYS A 274 -16.39 3.92 -17.90
CA LYS A 274 -17.36 5.03 -17.76
C LYS A 274 -16.63 6.35 -17.50
N VAL A 275 -17.17 7.44 -18.03
CA VAL A 275 -16.68 8.79 -17.70
C VAL A 275 -17.41 9.30 -16.47
N ASN A 276 -16.64 9.67 -15.46
CA ASN A 276 -17.10 10.33 -14.23
C ASN A 276 -16.29 11.61 -14.05
N LYS A 277 -16.83 12.71 -14.55
CA LYS A 277 -16.11 13.99 -14.59
C LYS A 277 -15.76 14.47 -13.20
N ASP A 278 -14.51 14.92 -13.04
CA ASP A 278 -13.98 15.53 -11.80
C ASP A 278 -14.15 14.68 -10.52
N TRP A 279 -14.18 13.36 -10.65
CA TRP A 279 -14.39 12.46 -9.52
C TRP A 279 -13.31 12.62 -8.42
N ARG A 280 -12.07 12.97 -8.80
CA ARG A 280 -10.94 13.16 -7.87
C ARG A 280 -11.10 14.35 -6.93
N ASN A 281 -11.98 15.31 -7.26
CA ASN A 281 -12.31 16.47 -6.42
C ASN A 281 -13.70 16.36 -5.78
N SER A 282 -14.50 15.38 -6.15
CA SER A 282 -15.85 15.19 -5.63
C SER A 282 -15.83 14.44 -4.29
N GLN A 283 -16.14 15.13 -3.19
CA GLN A 283 -16.23 14.53 -1.85
C GLN A 283 -17.23 13.36 -1.80
N PHE A 284 -18.33 13.45 -2.55
CA PHE A 284 -19.32 12.37 -2.66
C PHE A 284 -18.71 11.12 -3.30
N GLN A 285 -18.00 11.26 -4.42
CA GLN A 285 -17.37 10.15 -5.10
C GLN A 285 -16.22 9.56 -4.28
N LEU A 286 -15.41 10.42 -3.65
CA LEU A 286 -14.30 9.97 -2.80
C LEU A 286 -14.80 9.14 -1.60
N ARG A 287 -15.92 9.53 -0.98
CA ARG A 287 -16.56 8.71 0.07
C ARG A 287 -17.02 7.37 -0.46
N ARG A 288 -17.68 7.36 -1.63
CA ARG A 288 -18.15 6.12 -2.28
C ARG A 288 -17.00 5.15 -2.56
N PHE A 289 -15.84 5.67 -2.96
CA PHE A 289 -14.64 4.87 -3.25
C PHE A 289 -13.79 4.57 -2.01
N GLY A 290 -14.25 4.93 -0.81
CA GLY A 290 -13.58 4.60 0.44
C GLY A 290 -12.38 5.49 0.81
N TYR A 291 -12.22 6.67 0.18
CA TYR A 291 -11.15 7.61 0.52
C TYR A 291 -11.41 8.41 1.81
N ASN A 292 -12.64 8.52 2.26
CA ASN A 292 -13.01 9.25 3.48
C ASN A 292 -13.73 8.28 4.44
N GLN A 293 -13.11 8.00 5.57
CA GLN A 293 -13.65 7.16 6.65
C GLN A 293 -14.27 8.02 7.78
N LYS A 294 -15.05 9.06 7.45
CA LYS A 294 -15.81 9.80 8.47
C LYS A 294 -17.28 9.75 8.18
#